data_0a565aa73e06e9d0400d0906c01d9ebf
#
_entry.id   0a565aa73e06e9d0400d0906c01d9ebf
#
_cell.length_a   1.000
_cell.length_b   1.000
_cell.length_c   1.000
_cell.angle_alpha   90.00
_cell.angle_beta   90.00
_cell.angle_gamma   90.00
#
_symmetry.space_group_name_H-M   'P 1'
#
loop_
_entity.id
_entity.type
_entity.pdbx_description
1 polymer ?
#
loop_
_entity_poly.entity_id
_entity_poly.type
_entity_poly.pdbx_seq_one_letter_code
_entity_poly.pdbx_strand_id
1 'polypeptide(L)'
;AVTDLYFSPDEKAKWARAWQLIGSDFDARSYDAQWKSLGERIKAAIPMDPESDTAQAFVEEWFELLKPFSAVSTPDMWQSTMKMYDEMDQWMGKGAPDPGFDKSVWNFMKRATAARIMRGGRLPGFEAEKKGD
;
A
#
# COMPACT_ATOMS: atom_id res chain seq x y z
N ALA A 1 8.61 10.06 -14.53
CA ALA A 1 8.39 9.61 -13.17
C ALA A 1 8.12 8.11 -13.13
N VAL A 2 8.34 7.50 -11.99
CA VAL A 2 8.14 6.05 -11.83
C VAL A 2 6.72 5.63 -12.22
N THR A 3 5.72 6.41 -11.82
CA THR A 3 4.33 6.08 -12.13
C THR A 3 4.05 6.02 -13.63
N ASP A 4 4.81 6.73 -14.44
CA ASP A 4 4.62 6.68 -15.90
C ASP A 4 4.96 5.32 -16.50
N LEU A 5 5.78 4.53 -15.79
CA LEU A 5 6.16 3.20 -16.24
C LEU A 5 5.09 2.14 -15.97
N TYR A 6 4.21 2.39 -15.00
CA TYR A 6 3.27 1.38 -14.52
C TYR A 6 1.80 1.76 -14.69
N PHE A 7 1.52 3.05 -14.86
CA PHE A 7 0.14 3.53 -14.94
C PHE A 7 -0.08 4.27 -16.26
N SER A 8 -1.23 4.02 -16.88
CA SER A 8 -1.62 4.72 -18.10
C SER A 8 -1.99 6.17 -17.78
N PRO A 9 -2.01 7.06 -18.81
CA PRO A 9 -2.49 8.43 -18.59
C PRO A 9 -3.90 8.48 -18.02
N ASP A 10 -4.79 7.58 -18.47
CA ASP A 10 -6.17 7.52 -17.95
C ASP A 10 -6.19 7.16 -16.48
N GLU A 11 -5.38 6.19 -16.07
CA GLU A 11 -5.28 5.79 -14.67
C GLU A 11 -4.74 6.92 -13.80
N LYS A 12 -3.72 7.63 -14.28
CA LYS A 12 -3.16 8.76 -13.55
C LYS A 12 -4.16 9.91 -13.42
N ALA A 13 -4.92 10.18 -14.47
CA ALA A 13 -5.95 11.22 -14.43
C ALA A 13 -7.06 10.86 -13.45
N LYS A 14 -7.45 9.60 -13.41
CA LYS A 14 -8.46 9.11 -12.46
C LYS A 14 -7.97 9.26 -11.03
N TRP A 15 -6.72 8.92 -10.79
CA TRP A 15 -6.11 9.03 -9.47
C TRP A 15 -6.04 10.50 -9.04
N ALA A 16 -5.62 11.40 -9.94
CA ALA A 16 -5.55 12.83 -9.63
C ALA A 16 -6.92 13.37 -9.26
N ARG A 17 -7.98 12.96 -9.97
CA ARG A 17 -9.35 13.39 -9.64
C ARG A 17 -9.78 12.86 -8.27
N ALA A 18 -9.36 11.65 -7.94
CA ALA A 18 -9.67 11.06 -6.63
C ALA A 18 -9.06 11.88 -5.50
N TRP A 19 -7.81 12.31 -5.67
CA TRP A 19 -7.17 13.18 -4.68
C TRP A 19 -7.87 14.51 -4.52
N GLN A 20 -8.41 15.06 -5.62
CA GLN A 20 -9.18 16.29 -5.55
C GLN A 20 -10.48 16.11 -4.78
N LEU A 21 -11.11 14.93 -4.90
CA LEU A 21 -12.35 14.64 -4.18
C LEU A 21 -12.13 14.48 -2.68
N ILE A 22 -10.95 14.02 -2.27
CA ILE A 22 -10.58 13.95 -0.87
C ILE A 22 -10.48 15.37 -0.28
N GLY A 23 -10.13 16.33 -1.14
CA GLY A 23 -10.25 17.74 -0.83
C GLY A 23 -9.18 18.30 0.06
N SER A 24 -9.50 19.46 0.65
CA SER A 24 -8.56 20.20 1.47
C SER A 24 -8.26 19.54 2.81
N ASP A 25 -9.05 18.54 3.20
CA ASP A 25 -8.82 17.82 4.46
C ASP A 25 -7.65 16.85 4.35
N PHE A 26 -7.21 16.54 3.13
CA PHE A 26 -6.07 15.65 2.94
C PHE A 26 -4.76 16.41 3.08
N ASP A 27 -3.93 15.96 4.02
CA ASP A 27 -2.61 16.53 4.23
C ASP A 27 -1.56 15.55 3.72
N ALA A 28 -0.98 15.85 2.56
CA ALA A 28 0.01 14.97 1.93
C ALA A 28 1.25 14.77 2.80
N ARG A 29 1.68 15.81 3.51
CA ARG A 29 2.85 15.70 4.38
C ARG A 29 2.58 14.75 5.54
N SER A 30 1.41 14.88 6.15
CA SER A 30 1.01 14.01 7.24
C SER A 30 0.87 12.57 6.75
N TYR A 31 0.33 12.39 5.56
CA TYR A 31 0.16 11.06 4.97
C TYR A 31 1.51 10.40 4.72
N ASP A 32 2.44 11.14 4.12
CA ASP A 32 3.79 10.62 3.87
C ASP A 32 4.51 10.30 5.17
N ALA A 33 4.34 11.15 6.20
CA ALA A 33 4.95 10.90 7.51
C ALA A 33 4.39 9.65 8.16
N GLN A 34 3.10 9.38 7.99
CA GLN A 34 2.49 8.17 8.52
C GLN A 34 3.05 6.91 7.85
N TRP A 35 3.22 6.95 6.53
CA TRP A 35 3.84 5.83 5.80
C TRP A 35 5.26 5.58 6.24
N LYS A 36 6.03 6.65 6.39
CA LYS A 36 7.42 6.55 6.84
C LYS A 36 7.51 5.98 8.24
N SER A 37 6.65 6.46 9.15
CA SER A 37 6.60 5.95 10.53
C SER A 37 6.25 4.47 10.55
N LEU A 38 5.24 4.06 9.79
CA LEU A 38 4.83 2.67 9.72
C LEU A 38 5.95 1.81 9.15
N GLY A 39 6.58 2.26 8.06
CA GLY A 39 7.69 1.53 7.45
C GLY A 39 8.85 1.34 8.42
N GLU A 40 9.19 2.37 9.17
CA GLU A 40 10.27 2.29 10.15
C GLU A 40 9.95 1.32 11.28
N ARG A 41 8.71 1.34 11.75
CA ARG A 41 8.28 0.43 12.83
C ARG A 41 8.29 -1.02 12.37
N ILE A 42 7.83 -1.29 11.16
CA ILE A 42 7.87 -2.64 10.61
C ILE A 42 9.32 -3.09 10.43
N LYS A 43 10.16 -2.21 9.87
CA LYS A 43 11.57 -2.53 9.65
C LYS A 43 12.27 -2.90 10.95
N ALA A 44 11.97 -2.17 12.02
CA ALA A 44 12.57 -2.45 13.33
C ALA A 44 12.05 -3.75 13.94
N ALA A 45 10.87 -4.19 13.55
CA ALA A 45 10.24 -5.38 14.11
C ALA A 45 10.59 -6.67 13.38
N ILE A 46 10.97 -6.58 12.10
CA ILE A 46 11.30 -7.79 11.34
C ILE A 46 12.74 -8.24 11.68
N PRO A 47 13.02 -9.55 11.63
CA PRO A 47 12.08 -10.61 11.25
C PRO A 47 11.11 -10.97 12.39
N MET A 48 9.88 -11.28 12.00
CA MET A 48 8.88 -11.78 12.94
C MET A 48 7.96 -12.74 12.17
N ASP A 49 7.15 -13.50 12.91
CA ASP A 49 6.20 -14.42 12.32
C ASP A 49 5.12 -13.62 11.58
N PRO A 50 4.91 -13.83 10.27
CA PRO A 50 3.85 -13.14 9.53
C PRO A 50 2.46 -13.37 10.08
N GLU A 51 2.24 -14.46 10.83
CA GLU A 51 0.94 -14.76 11.42
C GLU A 51 0.79 -14.22 12.83
N SER A 52 1.82 -13.60 13.39
CA SER A 52 1.76 -13.08 14.76
C SER A 52 0.76 -11.93 14.89
N ASP A 53 0.31 -11.69 16.10
CA ASP A 53 -0.60 -10.57 16.38
C ASP A 53 0.02 -9.24 16.00
N THR A 54 1.31 -9.07 16.26
CA THR A 54 2.02 -7.85 15.88
C THR A 54 2.05 -7.66 14.38
N ALA A 55 2.36 -8.72 13.63
CA ALA A 55 2.37 -8.64 12.17
C ALA A 55 0.98 -8.31 11.63
N GLN A 56 -0.05 -8.92 12.18
CA GLN A 56 -1.41 -8.68 11.72
C GLN A 56 -1.91 -7.28 12.08
N ALA A 57 -1.45 -6.72 13.19
CA ALA A 57 -1.74 -5.33 13.52
C ALA A 57 -1.10 -4.39 12.48
N PHE A 58 0.10 -4.69 12.01
CA PHE A 58 0.72 -3.91 10.94
C PHE A 58 -0.05 -4.03 9.63
N VAL A 59 -0.59 -5.21 9.32
CA VAL A 59 -1.43 -5.39 8.12
C VAL A 59 -2.64 -4.47 8.20
N GLU A 60 -3.31 -4.41 9.35
CA GLU A 60 -4.47 -3.54 9.50
C GLU A 60 -4.10 -2.07 9.32
N GLU A 61 -3.01 -1.63 9.94
CA GLU A 61 -2.57 -0.24 9.81
C GLU A 61 -2.18 0.08 8.38
N TRP A 62 -1.50 -0.83 7.70
CA TRP A 62 -1.09 -0.68 6.31
C TRP A 62 -2.29 -0.45 5.40
N PHE A 63 -3.31 -1.29 5.53
CA PHE A 63 -4.49 -1.17 4.67
C PHE A 63 -5.40 -0.02 5.07
N GLU A 64 -5.38 0.40 6.34
CA GLU A 64 -6.08 1.62 6.73
C GLU A 64 -5.46 2.84 6.03
N LEU A 65 -4.13 2.90 5.98
CA LEU A 65 -3.46 3.97 5.25
C LEU A 65 -3.72 3.92 3.76
N LEU A 66 -3.97 2.72 3.20
CA LEU A 66 -4.26 2.56 1.78
C LEU A 66 -5.69 2.92 1.39
N LYS A 67 -6.58 3.15 2.35
CA LYS A 67 -8.00 3.39 2.04
C LYS A 67 -8.22 4.51 1.02
N PRO A 68 -7.54 5.65 1.08
CA PRO A 68 -7.73 6.68 0.05
C PRO A 68 -7.43 6.16 -1.35
N PHE A 69 -6.42 5.32 -1.49
CA PHE A 69 -6.08 4.71 -2.77
C PHE A 69 -7.06 3.60 -3.14
N SER A 70 -7.38 2.71 -2.20
CA SER A 70 -8.23 1.56 -2.49
C SER A 70 -9.66 1.98 -2.84
N ALA A 71 -10.12 3.11 -2.31
CA ALA A 71 -11.46 3.61 -2.58
C ALA A 71 -11.67 3.94 -4.07
N VAL A 72 -10.60 4.21 -4.80
CA VAL A 72 -10.68 4.67 -6.20
C VAL A 72 -9.94 3.76 -7.16
N SER A 73 -9.25 2.75 -6.68
CA SER A 73 -8.42 1.89 -7.52
C SER A 73 -9.24 0.82 -8.22
N THR A 74 -8.90 0.57 -9.48
CA THR A 74 -9.41 -0.59 -10.22
C THR A 74 -8.51 -1.79 -9.97
N PRO A 75 -8.96 -3.02 -10.29
CA PRO A 75 -8.08 -4.19 -10.21
C PRO A 75 -6.79 -4.03 -11.01
N ASP A 76 -6.87 -3.41 -12.18
CA ASP A 76 -5.67 -3.17 -13.01
C ASP A 76 -4.69 -2.23 -12.31
N MET A 77 -5.21 -1.20 -11.64
CA MET A 77 -4.36 -0.29 -10.89
C MET A 77 -3.68 -0.99 -9.72
N TRP A 78 -4.38 -1.91 -9.06
CA TRP A 78 -3.78 -2.71 -7.99
C TRP A 78 -2.66 -3.60 -8.52
N GLN A 79 -2.87 -4.24 -9.67
CA GLN A 79 -1.83 -5.08 -10.28
C GLN A 79 -0.60 -4.26 -10.63
N SER A 80 -0.80 -3.07 -11.21
CA SER A 80 0.30 -2.18 -11.54
C SER A 80 1.06 -1.73 -10.30
N THR A 81 0.34 -1.44 -9.22
CA THR A 81 0.95 -1.04 -7.95
C THR A 81 1.79 -2.17 -7.38
N MET A 82 1.25 -3.39 -7.37
CA MET A 82 1.98 -4.55 -6.87
C MET A 82 3.26 -4.78 -7.67
N LYS A 83 3.16 -4.69 -8.99
CA LYS A 83 4.33 -4.84 -9.86
C LYS A 83 5.37 -3.77 -9.57
N MET A 84 4.94 -2.53 -9.42
CA MET A 84 5.83 -1.42 -9.15
C MET A 84 6.63 -1.67 -7.87
N TYR A 85 5.99 -2.08 -6.81
CA TYR A 85 6.68 -2.33 -5.55
C TYR A 85 7.48 -3.63 -5.57
N ASP A 86 7.06 -4.64 -6.31
CA ASP A 86 7.88 -5.84 -6.50
C ASP A 86 9.20 -5.52 -7.20
N GLU A 87 9.23 -4.47 -8.00
CA GLU A 87 10.42 -4.03 -8.74
C GLU A 87 11.12 -2.83 -8.12
N MET A 88 10.79 -2.50 -6.85
CA MET A 88 11.29 -1.25 -6.25
C MET A 88 12.81 -1.20 -6.13
N ASP A 89 13.47 -2.34 -6.09
CA ASP A 89 14.93 -2.37 -6.10
C ASP A 89 15.52 -1.83 -7.41
N GLN A 90 14.72 -1.76 -8.48
CA GLN A 90 15.17 -1.23 -9.76
C GLN A 90 15.05 0.28 -9.86
N TRP A 91 14.17 0.91 -9.07
CA TRP A 91 13.95 2.35 -9.20
C TRP A 91 14.22 3.15 -7.92
N MET A 92 14.28 2.51 -6.76
CA MET A 92 14.58 3.22 -5.52
C MET A 92 15.98 3.82 -5.57
N GLY A 93 16.10 5.06 -5.08
CA GLY A 93 17.37 5.75 -5.05
C GLY A 93 17.80 6.34 -6.38
N LYS A 94 16.94 6.27 -7.39
CA LYS A 94 17.26 6.79 -8.72
C LYS A 94 16.41 8.01 -9.07
N GLY A 95 16.24 8.90 -8.09
CA GLY A 95 15.43 10.08 -8.28
C GLY A 95 13.94 9.89 -8.06
N ALA A 96 13.53 8.67 -7.73
CA ALA A 96 12.13 8.37 -7.45
C ALA A 96 11.76 8.82 -6.04
N PRO A 97 10.48 9.15 -5.79
CA PRO A 97 10.02 9.46 -4.44
C PRO A 97 10.23 8.28 -3.49
N ASP A 98 10.54 8.59 -2.23
CA ASP A 98 10.67 7.58 -1.18
C ASP A 98 9.28 7.14 -0.73
N PRO A 99 8.93 5.84 -0.87
CA PRO A 99 7.60 5.38 -0.44
C PRO A 99 7.47 5.24 1.08
N GLY A 100 8.55 5.44 1.84
CA GLY A 100 8.52 5.32 3.28
C GLY A 100 8.94 3.95 3.80
N PHE A 101 9.22 3.00 2.91
CA PHE A 101 9.63 1.64 3.28
C PHE A 101 10.52 1.04 2.19
N ASP A 102 11.28 0.01 2.55
CA ASP A 102 12.16 -0.65 1.60
C ASP A 102 11.59 -2.01 1.16
N LYS A 103 12.36 -2.71 0.33
CA LYS A 103 11.95 -4.00 -0.23
C LYS A 103 11.73 -5.06 0.84
N SER A 104 12.51 -5.03 1.92
CA SER A 104 12.36 -6.00 2.99
C SER A 104 11.01 -5.85 3.69
N VAL A 105 10.59 -4.62 3.92
CA VAL A 105 9.27 -4.31 4.49
C VAL A 105 8.18 -4.76 3.53
N TRP A 106 8.32 -4.42 2.25
CA TRP A 106 7.35 -4.82 1.23
C TRP A 106 7.16 -6.33 1.17
N ASN A 107 8.27 -7.07 1.11
CA ASN A 107 8.21 -8.54 1.05
C ASN A 107 7.57 -9.12 2.31
N PHE A 108 7.91 -8.58 3.48
CA PHE A 108 7.30 -9.03 4.72
C PHE A 108 5.80 -8.79 4.72
N MET A 109 5.37 -7.60 4.31
CA MET A 109 3.95 -7.26 4.30
C MET A 109 3.16 -8.12 3.32
N LYS A 110 3.76 -8.50 2.20
CA LYS A 110 3.10 -9.46 1.30
C LYS A 110 2.86 -10.79 1.98
N ARG A 111 3.84 -11.28 2.73
CA ARG A 111 3.69 -12.56 3.45
C ARG A 111 2.63 -12.47 4.54
N ALA A 112 2.65 -11.38 5.31
CA ALA A 112 1.70 -11.19 6.40
C ALA A 112 0.28 -11.05 5.85
N THR A 113 0.12 -10.33 4.75
CA THR A 113 -1.17 -10.16 4.09
C THR A 113 -1.70 -11.50 3.56
N ALA A 114 -0.83 -12.26 2.91
CA ALA A 114 -1.21 -13.58 2.39
C ALA A 114 -1.64 -14.52 3.53
N ALA A 115 -0.93 -14.49 4.64
CA ALA A 115 -1.29 -15.31 5.80
C ALA A 115 -2.68 -14.95 6.31
N ARG A 116 -3.00 -13.65 6.36
CA ARG A 116 -4.32 -13.20 6.81
C ARG A 116 -5.41 -13.68 5.85
N ILE A 117 -5.19 -13.57 4.55
CA ILE A 117 -6.16 -14.01 3.56
C ILE A 117 -6.39 -15.52 3.66
N MET A 118 -5.34 -16.29 3.81
CA MET A 118 -5.42 -17.75 3.91
C MET A 118 -6.18 -18.19 5.16
N ARG A 119 -6.18 -17.37 6.21
CA ARG A 119 -6.94 -17.66 7.43
C ARG A 119 -8.39 -17.19 7.34
N GLY A 120 -8.81 -16.68 6.17
CA GLY A 120 -10.14 -16.15 5.99
C GLY A 120 -10.35 -14.75 6.57
N GLY A 121 -9.26 -14.07 6.94
CA GLY A 121 -9.33 -12.72 7.48
C GLY A 121 -9.63 -11.70 6.40
N ARG A 122 -10.07 -10.52 6.81
CA ARG A 122 -10.43 -9.44 5.91
C ARG A 122 -9.43 -8.30 6.01
N LEU A 123 -9.35 -7.53 4.92
CA LEU A 123 -8.46 -6.38 4.85
C LEU A 123 -9.29 -5.10 4.91
N PRO A 124 -8.87 -4.09 5.70
CA PRO A 124 -9.55 -2.79 5.70
C PRO A 124 -9.63 -2.23 4.28
N GLY A 125 -10.81 -1.73 3.92
CA GLY A 125 -11.06 -1.20 2.57
C GLY A 125 -11.53 -2.24 1.58
N PHE A 126 -11.50 -3.53 1.93
CA PHE A 126 -11.89 -4.62 1.03
C PHE A 126 -13.02 -5.48 1.58
N GLU A 127 -13.55 -5.14 2.75
CA GLU A 127 -14.62 -5.94 3.37
C GLU A 127 -15.86 -6.03 2.49
N ALA A 128 -16.19 -4.92 1.82
CA ALA A 128 -17.39 -4.85 0.99
C ALA A 128 -17.36 -5.81 -0.20
N GLU A 129 -16.19 -6.19 -0.66
CA GLU A 129 -16.04 -7.09 -1.80
C GLU A 129 -16.54 -8.49 -1.50
N LYS A 130 -16.57 -8.86 -0.23
CA LYS A 130 -17.03 -10.19 0.18
C LYS A 130 -18.53 -10.37 0.10
N LYS A 131 -19.28 -9.27 0.03
CA LYS A 131 -20.73 -9.31 0.06
C LYS A 131 -21.36 -9.75 -1.24
N GLY A 132 -20.62 -9.63 -2.34
CA GLY A 132 -21.12 -10.08 -3.63
C GLY A 132 -21.18 -11.58 -3.78
N ASP A 133 -20.59 -12.26 -2.85
CA ASP A 133 -20.57 -13.73 -2.86
C ASP A 133 -21.89 -14.33 -2.33
#